data_1cd344192f7c5e8f7c5c7f0c9ba44ebe
#
_entry.id   1cd344192f7c5e8f7c5c7f0c9ba44ebe
#
_cell.length_a   1.000
_cell.length_b   1.000
_cell.length_c   1.000
_cell.angle_alpha   90.00
_cell.angle_beta   90.00
_cell.angle_gamma   90.00
#
_symmetry.space_group_name_H-M   'P 1'
#
loop_
_entity.id
_entity.type
_entity.pdbx_description
1 polymer ?
#
loop_
_entity_poly.entity_id
_entity_poly.type
_entity_poly.pdbx_seq_one_letter_code
_entity_poly.pdbx_strand_id
1 'polypeptide(L)'
;MDNYIFDLDENVTRTPVSYKNRYGITIAADLYLPKDLDESRQHPAILIGPPYSGVKEQGSGIYAQNLARRGFVALAFDPSYNGYSGGEPRHASSPDIFVEDFSAAVDYLGTRPFVDRERIGGIGMCGSGGFLLSAAQVDRRIKAVATAAMVDISRMASKGPLDSLTDEARAAMLDDLAEQRYADFLNGTPALGPRGAPIGFDENTDPVGREFGSFHSTPRGYHPNSITQFTLTSSMAFMNFPLLTHIKSISPRPILFIAGEEAFSRYFSEDAYDEAAEPKELHLVPGGNHVDLYDRTDVIPFDKLTEFFTKNLA
;
A
#
# COMPACT_ATOMS: atom_id res chain seq x y z
N MET A 1 -1.29 -3.83 -24.21
CA MET A 1 -2.67 -3.64 -23.77
C MET A 1 -2.59 -3.13 -22.35
N ASP A 2 -3.19 -1.99 -22.07
CA ASP A 2 -3.20 -1.44 -20.73
C ASP A 2 -4.11 -2.32 -19.86
N ASN A 3 -3.53 -3.03 -18.89
CA ASN A 3 -4.25 -3.97 -18.02
C ASN A 3 -4.84 -3.28 -16.79
N TYR A 4 -5.34 -2.05 -16.93
CA TYR A 4 -6.01 -1.38 -15.82
C TYR A 4 -7.36 -2.04 -15.54
N ILE A 5 -7.71 -2.19 -14.26
CA ILE A 5 -9.00 -2.74 -13.85
C ILE A 5 -10.13 -1.70 -13.89
N PHE A 6 -9.83 -0.48 -14.34
CA PHE A 6 -10.76 0.65 -14.43
C PHE A 6 -10.51 1.47 -15.69
N ASP A 7 -11.55 2.15 -16.15
CA ASP A 7 -11.46 3.12 -17.23
C ASP A 7 -10.93 4.46 -16.72
N LEU A 8 -10.10 5.11 -17.53
CA LEU A 8 -9.61 6.46 -17.20
C LEU A 8 -10.74 7.47 -17.35
N ASP A 9 -10.94 8.28 -16.31
CA ASP A 9 -11.92 9.36 -16.31
C ASP A 9 -11.56 10.43 -17.37
N GLU A 10 -12.55 10.92 -18.10
CA GLU A 10 -12.36 11.90 -19.16
C GLU A 10 -11.75 13.24 -18.69
N ASN A 11 -11.90 13.58 -17.43
CA ASN A 11 -11.37 14.80 -16.80
C ASN A 11 -9.99 14.63 -16.16
N VAL A 12 -9.36 13.46 -16.35
CA VAL A 12 -8.06 13.12 -15.78
C VAL A 12 -7.09 12.76 -16.89
N THR A 13 -5.86 13.19 -16.76
CA THR A 13 -4.73 12.69 -17.56
C THR A 13 -3.92 11.71 -16.73
N ARG A 14 -3.46 10.62 -17.34
CA ARG A 14 -2.56 9.64 -16.75
C ARG A 14 -1.30 9.53 -17.59
N THR A 15 -0.15 9.77 -16.96
CA THR A 15 1.16 9.69 -17.62
C THR A 15 2.04 8.67 -16.90
N PRO A 16 2.47 7.59 -17.57
CA PRO A 16 3.47 6.69 -17.02
C PRO A 16 4.80 7.43 -16.77
N VAL A 17 5.35 7.23 -15.59
CA VAL A 17 6.61 7.85 -15.16
C VAL A 17 7.50 6.83 -14.48
N SER A 18 8.79 7.13 -14.36
CA SER A 18 9.71 6.31 -13.58
C SER A 18 10.74 7.18 -12.87
N TYR A 19 11.18 6.70 -11.70
CA TYR A 19 12.21 7.34 -10.89
C TYR A 19 13.00 6.27 -10.15
N LYS A 20 14.07 6.64 -9.49
CA LYS A 20 14.87 5.70 -8.69
C LYS A 20 14.69 5.99 -7.21
N ASN A 21 14.59 4.93 -6.41
CA ASN A 21 14.77 5.04 -4.98
C ASN A 21 16.27 5.15 -4.62
N ARG A 22 16.60 5.40 -3.36
CA ARG A 22 18.01 5.56 -2.92
C ARG A 22 18.86 4.30 -3.09
N TYR A 23 18.23 3.13 -3.26
CA TYR A 23 18.93 1.87 -3.55
C TYR A 23 19.19 1.67 -5.04
N GLY A 24 18.82 2.63 -5.89
CA GLY A 24 18.99 2.58 -7.34
C GLY A 24 17.96 1.72 -8.07
N ILE A 25 16.95 1.21 -7.36
CA ILE A 25 15.85 0.46 -7.97
C ILE A 25 14.95 1.45 -8.72
N THR A 26 14.64 1.13 -9.99
CA THR A 26 13.71 1.93 -10.78
C THR A 26 12.29 1.62 -10.34
N ILE A 27 11.56 2.64 -9.95
CA ILE A 27 10.14 2.58 -9.58
C ILE A 27 9.31 2.99 -10.79
N ALA A 28 8.37 2.15 -11.18
CA ALA A 28 7.36 2.45 -12.18
C ALA A 28 6.13 3.05 -11.50
N ALA A 29 5.63 4.16 -12.02
CA ALA A 29 4.49 4.86 -11.46
C ALA A 29 3.63 5.49 -12.54
N ASP A 30 2.42 5.87 -12.18
CA ASP A 30 1.52 6.67 -13.01
C ASP A 30 1.20 7.98 -12.29
N LEU A 31 1.45 9.08 -12.99
CA LEU A 31 1.09 10.42 -12.55
C LEU A 31 -0.28 10.77 -13.11
N TYR A 32 -1.21 11.10 -12.22
CA TYR A 32 -2.58 11.51 -12.54
C TYR A 32 -2.74 13.00 -12.24
N LEU A 33 -3.23 13.75 -13.22
CA LEU A 33 -3.48 15.18 -13.09
C LEU A 33 -4.93 15.50 -13.50
N PRO A 34 -5.59 16.48 -12.86
CA PRO A 34 -6.77 17.11 -13.46
C PRO A 34 -6.43 17.56 -14.89
N LYS A 35 -7.34 17.36 -15.83
CA LYS A 35 -7.08 17.69 -17.25
C LYS A 35 -6.89 19.19 -17.49
N ASP A 36 -7.46 20.00 -16.62
CA ASP A 36 -7.41 21.47 -16.64
C ASP A 36 -6.43 22.05 -15.61
N LEU A 37 -5.48 21.23 -15.09
CA LEU A 37 -4.50 21.68 -14.12
C LEU A 37 -3.66 22.84 -14.68
N ASP A 38 -3.61 23.94 -13.95
CA ASP A 38 -2.71 25.05 -14.27
C ASP A 38 -1.27 24.73 -13.77
N GLU A 39 -0.45 24.14 -14.64
CA GLU A 39 0.93 23.76 -14.31
C GLU A 39 1.87 24.97 -14.03
N SER A 40 1.41 26.21 -14.24
CA SER A 40 2.15 27.42 -13.85
C SER A 40 2.05 27.72 -12.34
N ARG A 41 1.14 27.04 -11.63
CA ARG A 41 0.91 27.14 -10.19
C ARG A 41 1.33 25.85 -9.48
N GLN A 42 1.55 25.96 -8.17
CA GLN A 42 1.85 24.79 -7.34
C GLN A 42 0.58 24.24 -6.68
N HIS A 43 0.46 22.92 -6.67
CA HIS A 43 -0.71 22.16 -6.22
C HIS A 43 -0.35 21.17 -5.13
N PRO A 44 -1.30 20.80 -4.25
CA PRO A 44 -1.12 19.69 -3.32
C PRO A 44 -1.00 18.37 -4.08
N ALA A 45 -0.16 17.48 -3.56
CA ALA A 45 0.06 16.17 -4.18
C ALA A 45 -0.19 15.04 -3.18
N ILE A 46 -0.69 13.92 -3.68
CA ILE A 46 -0.96 12.72 -2.89
C ILE A 46 -0.29 11.52 -3.57
N LEU A 47 0.55 10.81 -2.83
CA LEU A 47 1.12 9.55 -3.27
C LEU A 47 0.30 8.38 -2.74
N ILE A 48 0.12 7.32 -3.54
CA ILE A 48 -0.73 6.18 -3.22
C ILE A 48 0.05 4.87 -3.39
N GLY A 49 0.23 4.15 -2.27
CA GLY A 49 0.81 2.80 -2.28
C GLY A 49 -0.27 1.72 -2.41
N PRO A 50 -0.06 0.71 -3.29
CA PRO A 50 -1.01 -0.37 -3.52
C PRO A 50 -1.10 -1.34 -2.35
N PRO A 51 -2.10 -2.22 -2.32
CA PRO A 51 -2.11 -3.38 -1.44
C PRO A 51 -0.82 -4.21 -1.52
N TYR A 52 -0.48 -4.94 -0.47
CA TYR A 52 0.65 -5.87 -0.48
C TYR A 52 0.48 -6.88 -1.61
N SER A 53 1.45 -6.95 -2.54
CA SER A 53 1.40 -7.63 -3.83
C SER A 53 0.51 -6.98 -4.92
N GLY A 54 -0.15 -5.87 -4.64
CA GLY A 54 -0.88 -5.10 -5.64
C GLY A 54 0.04 -4.32 -6.58
N VAL A 55 -0.56 -3.77 -7.63
CA VAL A 55 0.11 -2.93 -8.63
C VAL A 55 -0.69 -1.65 -8.90
N LYS A 56 -0.04 -0.65 -9.49
CA LYS A 56 -0.61 0.67 -9.77
C LYS A 56 -1.83 0.66 -10.71
N GLU A 57 -1.99 -0.39 -11.51
CA GLU A 57 -3.13 -0.60 -12.41
C GLU A 57 -4.40 -1.08 -11.70
N GLN A 58 -4.32 -1.32 -10.39
CA GLN A 58 -5.42 -1.79 -9.55
C GLN A 58 -5.95 -0.65 -8.66
N GLY A 59 -6.30 -0.96 -7.41
CA GLY A 59 -6.92 -0.03 -6.47
C GLY A 59 -6.20 1.31 -6.30
N SER A 60 -4.87 1.33 -6.24
CA SER A 60 -4.12 2.58 -6.10
C SER A 60 -4.33 3.54 -7.27
N GLY A 61 -4.49 3.03 -8.50
CA GLY A 61 -4.85 3.83 -9.66
C GLY A 61 -6.28 4.39 -9.57
N ILE A 62 -7.23 3.61 -9.03
CA ILE A 62 -8.60 4.08 -8.75
C ILE A 62 -8.58 5.25 -7.76
N TYR A 63 -7.82 5.14 -6.68
CA TYR A 63 -7.65 6.24 -5.73
C TYR A 63 -7.01 7.46 -6.38
N ALA A 64 -5.92 7.26 -7.13
CA ALA A 64 -5.21 8.35 -7.80
C ALA A 64 -6.10 9.13 -8.76
N GLN A 65 -6.85 8.44 -9.63
CA GLN A 65 -7.76 9.12 -10.56
C GLN A 65 -8.90 9.85 -9.82
N ASN A 66 -9.47 9.25 -8.76
CA ASN A 66 -10.55 9.88 -8.00
C ASN A 66 -10.10 11.13 -7.25
N LEU A 67 -8.85 11.17 -6.77
CA LEU A 67 -8.26 12.35 -6.15
C LEU A 67 -7.88 13.41 -7.20
N ALA A 68 -7.38 12.99 -8.38
CA ALA A 68 -7.11 13.90 -9.48
C ALA A 68 -8.39 14.61 -9.95
N ARG A 69 -9.51 13.90 -10.09
CA ARG A 69 -10.82 14.51 -10.36
C ARG A 69 -11.25 15.57 -9.32
N ARG A 70 -10.69 15.50 -8.12
CA ARG A 70 -10.97 16.41 -7.00
C ARG A 70 -9.92 17.50 -6.83
N GLY A 71 -9.02 17.66 -7.81
CA GLY A 71 -8.07 18.78 -7.90
C GLY A 71 -6.68 18.51 -7.31
N PHE A 72 -6.36 17.27 -6.93
CA PHE A 72 -5.03 16.91 -6.46
C PHE A 72 -4.13 16.41 -7.60
N VAL A 73 -2.84 16.66 -7.49
CA VAL A 73 -1.83 15.88 -8.21
C VAL A 73 -1.75 14.52 -7.50
N ALA A 74 -1.85 13.41 -8.22
CA ALA A 74 -1.81 12.10 -7.61
C ALA A 74 -0.80 11.17 -8.29
N LEU A 75 -0.11 10.33 -7.51
CA LEU A 75 0.90 9.39 -7.99
C LEU A 75 0.62 8.00 -7.42
N ALA A 76 0.33 7.02 -8.28
CA ALA A 76 0.27 5.61 -7.92
C ALA A 76 1.53 4.90 -8.42
N PHE A 77 2.16 4.05 -7.62
CA PHE A 77 3.41 3.38 -7.97
C PHE A 77 3.36 1.87 -7.72
N ASP A 78 4.22 1.14 -8.42
CA ASP A 78 4.51 -0.26 -8.12
C ASP A 78 5.65 -0.31 -7.10
N PRO A 79 5.54 -1.10 -6.01
CA PRO A 79 6.64 -1.30 -5.09
C PRO A 79 7.85 -1.96 -5.77
N SER A 80 9.04 -1.71 -5.26
CA SER A 80 10.26 -2.41 -5.67
C SER A 80 10.03 -3.92 -5.78
N TYR A 81 10.66 -4.57 -6.73
CA TYR A 81 10.56 -6.00 -7.07
C TYR A 81 9.21 -6.46 -7.65
N ASN A 82 8.18 -5.61 -7.68
CA ASN A 82 6.82 -5.96 -8.09
C ASN A 82 6.35 -5.13 -9.29
N GLY A 83 5.27 -5.57 -9.92
CA GLY A 83 4.70 -4.85 -11.05
C GLY A 83 5.72 -4.60 -12.17
N TYR A 84 5.76 -3.37 -12.65
CA TYR A 84 6.75 -2.89 -13.62
C TYR A 84 7.97 -2.21 -12.97
N SER A 85 8.02 -2.12 -11.64
CA SER A 85 9.21 -1.65 -10.95
C SER A 85 10.36 -2.67 -11.04
N GLY A 86 11.58 -2.17 -10.95
CA GLY A 86 12.79 -2.98 -11.00
C GLY A 86 13.08 -3.73 -9.70
N GLY A 87 14.27 -4.28 -9.62
CA GLY A 87 14.76 -5.06 -8.48
C GLY A 87 14.73 -6.56 -8.74
N GLU A 88 15.78 -7.23 -8.26
CA GLU A 88 15.96 -8.68 -8.32
C GLU A 88 16.35 -9.22 -6.93
N PRO A 89 15.92 -10.42 -6.58
CA PRO A 89 15.00 -11.30 -7.36
C PRO A 89 13.58 -10.72 -7.42
N ARG A 90 12.86 -11.02 -8.51
CA ARG A 90 11.44 -10.59 -8.63
C ARG A 90 10.62 -11.15 -7.48
N HIS A 91 9.61 -10.37 -7.07
CA HIS A 91 8.73 -10.70 -5.95
C HIS A 91 9.44 -10.86 -4.59
N ALA A 92 10.66 -10.35 -4.44
CA ALA A 92 11.21 -10.13 -3.12
C ALA A 92 10.35 -9.10 -2.37
N SER A 93 10.33 -9.21 -1.05
CA SER A 93 9.64 -8.27 -0.19
C SER A 93 10.58 -7.84 0.95
N SER A 94 10.72 -6.54 1.14
CA SER A 94 11.59 -5.97 2.17
C SER A 94 10.91 -4.78 2.81
N PRO A 95 10.72 -4.78 4.14
CA PRO A 95 10.06 -3.67 4.83
C PRO A 95 10.81 -2.35 4.64
N ASP A 96 12.14 -2.34 4.75
CA ASP A 96 12.96 -1.14 4.58
C ASP A 96 12.83 -0.56 3.17
N ILE A 97 12.89 -1.41 2.14
CA ILE A 97 12.83 -0.96 0.75
C ILE A 97 11.42 -0.48 0.40
N PHE A 98 10.37 -1.15 0.88
CA PHE A 98 9.00 -0.71 0.64
C PHE A 98 8.65 0.59 1.37
N VAL A 99 9.21 0.83 2.54
CA VAL A 99 9.14 2.11 3.24
C VAL A 99 9.86 3.20 2.45
N GLU A 100 11.06 2.90 1.93
CA GLU A 100 11.84 3.82 1.09
C GLU A 100 11.12 4.20 -0.21
N ASP A 101 10.36 3.29 -0.83
CA ASP A 101 9.64 3.58 -2.07
C ASP A 101 8.65 4.75 -1.89
N PHE A 102 8.09 4.93 -0.68
CA PHE A 102 7.26 6.09 -0.34
C PHE A 102 8.08 7.39 -0.30
N SER A 103 9.27 7.38 0.31
CA SER A 103 10.15 8.55 0.32
C SER A 103 10.64 8.90 -1.08
N ALA A 104 10.94 7.91 -1.91
CA ALA A 104 11.30 8.12 -3.32
C ALA A 104 10.14 8.72 -4.14
N ALA A 105 8.89 8.35 -3.83
CA ALA A 105 7.70 8.98 -4.43
C ALA A 105 7.59 10.46 -4.04
N VAL A 106 7.91 10.80 -2.77
CA VAL A 106 7.99 12.20 -2.32
C VAL A 106 9.12 12.96 -3.05
N ASP A 107 10.29 12.33 -3.25
CA ASP A 107 11.39 12.92 -4.02
C ASP A 107 10.94 13.27 -5.44
N TYR A 108 10.28 12.32 -6.10
CA TYR A 108 9.75 12.53 -7.44
C TYR A 108 8.73 13.67 -7.48
N LEU A 109 7.69 13.62 -6.65
CA LEU A 109 6.65 14.66 -6.62
C LEU A 109 7.22 16.04 -6.27
N GLY A 110 8.04 16.12 -5.22
CA GLY A 110 8.63 17.39 -4.77
C GLY A 110 9.63 18.02 -5.75
N THR A 111 10.02 17.32 -6.82
CA THR A 111 10.83 17.88 -7.93
C THR A 111 9.99 18.33 -9.12
N ARG A 112 8.67 18.16 -9.09
CA ARG A 112 7.80 18.67 -10.14
C ARG A 112 7.54 20.17 -9.93
N PRO A 113 7.62 21.02 -10.96
CA PRO A 113 7.46 22.47 -10.80
C PRO A 113 6.05 22.87 -10.34
N PHE A 114 5.05 22.06 -10.68
CA PHE A 114 3.64 22.26 -10.32
C PHE A 114 3.22 21.61 -9.00
N VAL A 115 4.16 21.04 -8.22
CA VAL A 115 3.87 20.46 -6.90
C VAL A 115 4.42 21.34 -5.79
N ASP A 116 3.59 21.65 -4.81
CA ASP A 116 4.00 22.31 -3.57
C ASP A 116 4.59 21.29 -2.60
N ARG A 117 5.88 21.44 -2.31
CA ARG A 117 6.63 20.53 -1.41
C ARG A 117 6.10 20.52 0.02
N GLU A 118 5.46 21.60 0.45
CA GLU A 118 4.87 21.70 1.78
C GLU A 118 3.46 21.11 1.84
N ARG A 119 2.92 20.64 0.72
CA ARG A 119 1.57 20.08 0.59
C ARG A 119 1.55 18.70 -0.04
N ILE A 120 2.42 17.79 0.43
CA ILE A 120 2.47 16.39 -0.02
C ILE A 120 1.86 15.50 1.07
N GLY A 121 0.84 14.74 0.73
CA GLY A 121 0.22 13.72 1.56
C GLY A 121 0.37 12.33 0.97
N GLY A 122 -0.04 11.31 1.72
CA GLY A 122 0.01 9.94 1.25
C GLY A 122 -1.18 9.10 1.68
N ILE A 123 -1.50 8.08 0.84
CA ILE A 123 -2.46 7.03 1.15
C ILE A 123 -1.77 5.68 1.03
N GLY A 124 -1.86 4.86 2.07
CA GLY A 124 -1.42 3.47 2.04
C GLY A 124 -2.59 2.50 2.12
N MET A 125 -2.70 1.63 1.11
CA MET A 125 -3.75 0.61 1.08
C MET A 125 -3.23 -0.71 1.62
N CYS A 126 -3.99 -1.42 2.46
CA CYS A 126 -3.61 -2.73 3.00
C CYS A 126 -2.19 -2.69 3.61
N GLY A 127 -1.27 -3.54 3.19
CA GLY A 127 0.13 -3.53 3.67
C GLY A 127 0.86 -2.21 3.47
N SER A 128 0.56 -1.47 2.39
CA SER A 128 1.10 -0.12 2.19
C SER A 128 0.67 0.87 3.26
N GLY A 129 -0.42 0.61 4.00
CA GLY A 129 -0.79 1.41 5.17
C GLY A 129 0.30 1.39 6.23
N GLY A 130 0.79 0.20 6.57
CA GLY A 130 1.92 0.03 7.50
C GLY A 130 3.22 0.65 6.97
N PHE A 131 3.53 0.49 5.68
CA PHE A 131 4.74 1.05 5.08
C PHE A 131 4.71 2.59 5.02
N LEU A 132 3.59 3.18 4.65
CA LEU A 132 3.42 4.62 4.64
C LEU A 132 3.52 5.23 6.04
N LEU A 133 2.87 4.60 7.04
CA LEU A 133 3.01 5.03 8.43
C LEU A 133 4.47 4.95 8.88
N SER A 134 5.18 3.87 8.52
CA SER A 134 6.60 3.72 8.82
C SER A 134 7.45 4.82 8.14
N ALA A 135 7.21 5.11 6.87
CA ALA A 135 7.86 6.21 6.15
C ALA A 135 7.60 7.56 6.83
N ALA A 136 6.36 7.84 7.19
CA ALA A 136 5.97 9.10 7.82
C ALA A 136 6.61 9.31 9.20
N GLN A 137 7.02 8.24 9.92
CA GLN A 137 7.73 8.37 11.20
C GLN A 137 9.08 9.08 11.04
N VAL A 138 9.72 8.96 9.88
CA VAL A 138 11.07 9.48 9.61
C VAL A 138 11.11 10.52 8.48
N ASP A 139 10.16 10.50 7.55
CA ASP A 139 10.08 11.48 6.46
C ASP A 139 9.03 12.56 6.76
N ARG A 140 9.50 13.70 7.23
CA ARG A 140 8.63 14.84 7.62
C ARG A 140 8.06 15.61 6.43
N ARG A 141 8.45 15.28 5.20
CA ARG A 141 7.88 15.86 3.98
C ARG A 141 6.49 15.32 3.67
N ILE A 142 6.11 14.15 4.23
CA ILE A 142 4.74 13.64 4.19
C ILE A 142 3.93 14.39 5.24
N LYS A 143 3.07 15.32 4.83
CA LYS A 143 2.38 16.27 5.71
C LYS A 143 1.06 15.77 6.27
N ALA A 144 0.39 14.85 5.58
CA ALA A 144 -0.84 14.22 6.00
C ALA A 144 -0.86 12.76 5.53
N VAL A 145 -1.33 11.85 6.38
CA VAL A 145 -1.31 10.41 6.14
C VAL A 145 -2.72 9.85 6.23
N ALA A 146 -3.14 9.08 5.23
CA ALA A 146 -4.34 8.26 5.32
C ALA A 146 -4.02 6.80 5.07
N THR A 147 -4.76 5.90 5.70
CA THR A 147 -4.68 4.45 5.42
C THR A 147 -6.05 3.94 5.00
N ALA A 148 -6.10 2.96 4.11
CA ALA A 148 -7.34 2.28 3.71
C ALA A 148 -7.18 0.78 3.92
N ALA A 149 -8.00 0.20 4.80
CA ALA A 149 -7.96 -1.23 5.17
C ALA A 149 -6.54 -1.70 5.51
N MET A 150 -5.80 -0.94 6.33
CA MET A 150 -4.38 -1.22 6.58
C MET A 150 -4.13 -2.59 7.21
N VAL A 151 -2.96 -3.14 6.89
CA VAL A 151 -2.39 -4.32 7.55
C VAL A 151 -0.94 -4.00 7.93
N ASP A 152 -0.57 -4.26 9.18
CA ASP A 152 0.84 -4.29 9.58
C ASP A 152 1.43 -5.65 9.18
N ILE A 153 2.13 -5.68 8.05
CA ILE A 153 2.73 -6.90 7.50
C ILE A 153 3.79 -7.48 8.46
N SER A 154 4.49 -6.63 9.19
CA SER A 154 5.49 -7.08 10.19
C SER A 154 4.84 -7.76 11.38
N ARG A 155 3.75 -7.20 11.90
CA ARG A 155 2.95 -7.84 12.94
C ARG A 155 2.33 -9.16 12.44
N MET A 156 1.75 -9.15 11.22
CA MET A 156 1.20 -10.34 10.60
C MET A 156 2.25 -11.45 10.45
N ALA A 157 3.45 -11.11 9.98
CA ALA A 157 4.54 -12.09 9.82
C ALA A 157 5.09 -12.61 11.16
N SER A 158 5.13 -11.77 12.19
CA SER A 158 5.73 -12.12 13.49
C SER A 158 4.76 -12.76 14.48
N LYS A 159 3.46 -12.41 14.39
CA LYS A 159 2.44 -12.83 15.37
C LYS A 159 1.25 -13.59 14.75
N GLY A 160 1.17 -13.65 13.41
CA GLY A 160 0.04 -14.27 12.71
C GLY A 160 -1.26 -13.44 12.76
N PRO A 161 -2.33 -13.94 12.13
CA PRO A 161 -3.64 -13.32 12.19
C PRO A 161 -4.15 -13.23 13.64
N LEU A 162 -4.66 -12.06 14.02
CA LEU A 162 -5.16 -11.82 15.39
C LEU A 162 -4.15 -12.17 16.51
N ASP A 163 -2.86 -12.04 16.20
CA ASP A 163 -1.75 -12.39 17.11
C ASP A 163 -1.80 -13.85 17.63
N SER A 164 -2.27 -14.78 16.80
CA SER A 164 -2.53 -16.17 17.16
C SER A 164 -1.31 -17.09 17.07
N LEU A 165 -0.18 -16.62 16.52
CA LEU A 165 1.03 -17.43 16.37
C LEU A 165 1.73 -17.58 17.71
N THR A 166 1.87 -18.82 18.20
CA THR A 166 2.61 -19.10 19.43
C THR A 166 4.13 -18.99 19.22
N ASP A 167 4.89 -18.85 20.31
CA ASP A 167 6.35 -18.79 20.24
C ASP A 167 6.95 -20.09 19.68
N GLU A 168 6.36 -21.24 20.01
CA GLU A 168 6.78 -22.55 19.49
C GLU A 168 6.52 -22.67 17.99
N ALA A 169 5.34 -22.26 17.53
CA ALA A 169 5.00 -22.29 16.10
C ALA A 169 5.87 -21.30 15.32
N ARG A 170 6.15 -20.12 15.90
CA ARG A 170 7.06 -19.14 15.32
C ARG A 170 8.49 -19.67 15.22
N ALA A 171 8.99 -20.37 16.25
CA ALA A 171 10.31 -20.98 16.23
C ALA A 171 10.41 -22.06 15.14
N ALA A 172 9.42 -22.96 15.04
CA ALA A 172 9.37 -23.97 13.98
C ALA A 172 9.37 -23.36 12.58
N MET A 173 8.58 -22.30 12.37
CA MET A 173 8.57 -21.57 11.09
C MET A 173 9.95 -20.96 10.78
N LEU A 174 10.68 -20.44 11.75
CA LEU A 174 12.02 -19.90 11.56
C LEU A 174 13.04 -20.99 11.21
N ASP A 175 12.92 -22.20 11.79
CA ASP A 175 13.74 -23.34 11.44
C ASP A 175 13.49 -23.77 9.98
N ASP A 176 12.23 -23.86 9.55
CA ASP A 176 11.88 -24.16 8.14
C ASP A 176 12.43 -23.10 7.18
N LEU A 177 12.33 -21.81 7.54
CA LEU A 177 12.88 -20.72 6.74
C LEU A 177 14.41 -20.74 6.68
N ALA A 178 15.08 -21.21 7.75
CA ALA A 178 16.53 -21.38 7.75
C ALA A 178 16.96 -22.47 6.77
N GLU A 179 16.29 -23.62 6.72
CA GLU A 179 16.51 -24.67 5.74
C GLU A 179 16.20 -24.19 4.31
N GLN A 180 15.12 -23.43 4.13
CA GLN A 180 14.78 -22.85 2.83
C GLN A 180 15.89 -21.93 2.30
N ARG A 181 16.58 -21.18 3.16
CA ARG A 181 17.71 -20.32 2.74
C ARG A 181 18.85 -21.11 2.14
N TYR A 182 19.15 -22.32 2.68
CA TYR A 182 20.16 -23.22 2.05
C TYR A 182 19.70 -23.68 0.68
N ALA A 183 18.43 -24.05 0.55
CA ALA A 183 17.86 -24.46 -0.74
C ALA A 183 17.91 -23.33 -1.77
N ASP A 184 17.49 -22.11 -1.40
CA ASP A 184 17.51 -20.92 -2.25
C ASP A 184 18.93 -20.59 -2.71
N PHE A 185 19.93 -20.69 -1.81
CA PHE A 185 21.33 -20.45 -2.13
C PHE A 185 21.88 -21.48 -3.15
N LEU A 186 21.58 -22.74 -2.93
CA LEU A 186 22.02 -23.82 -3.83
C LEU A 186 21.37 -23.75 -5.21
N ASN A 187 20.10 -23.33 -5.26
CA ASN A 187 19.34 -23.19 -6.51
C ASN A 187 19.65 -21.90 -7.27
N GLY A 188 20.27 -20.90 -6.60
CA GLY A 188 20.55 -19.57 -7.18
C GLY A 188 19.32 -18.70 -7.38
N THR A 189 18.14 -19.18 -6.98
CA THR A 189 16.87 -18.43 -7.04
C THR A 189 16.00 -18.74 -5.82
N PRO A 190 15.37 -17.74 -5.20
CA PRO A 190 14.51 -17.99 -4.06
C PRO A 190 13.17 -18.62 -4.48
N ALA A 191 12.67 -19.52 -3.65
CA ALA A 191 11.35 -20.09 -3.80
C ALA A 191 10.27 -19.04 -3.48
N LEU A 192 9.14 -19.11 -4.18
CA LEU A 192 7.96 -18.33 -3.85
C LEU A 192 7.17 -18.98 -2.72
N GLY A 193 6.67 -18.16 -1.82
CA GLY A 193 5.77 -18.58 -0.75
C GLY A 193 4.36 -18.89 -1.27
N PRO A 194 3.43 -19.24 -0.36
CA PRO A 194 2.03 -19.47 -0.72
C PRO A 194 1.39 -18.19 -1.30
N ARG A 195 0.33 -18.40 -2.09
CA ARG A 195 -0.46 -17.28 -2.60
C ARG A 195 -1.29 -16.65 -1.48
N GLY A 196 -1.29 -15.32 -1.40
CA GLY A 196 -2.18 -14.57 -0.51
C GLY A 196 -3.65 -14.59 -0.98
N ALA A 197 -3.88 -14.81 -2.29
CA ALA A 197 -5.21 -15.01 -2.85
C ALA A 197 -5.27 -16.32 -3.63
N PRO A 198 -6.29 -17.18 -3.42
CA PRO A 198 -6.42 -18.43 -4.17
C PRO A 198 -6.74 -18.14 -5.65
N ILE A 199 -6.23 -18.99 -6.57
CA ILE A 199 -6.53 -18.89 -8.01
C ILE A 199 -7.99 -19.27 -8.31
N GLY A 200 -8.58 -20.13 -7.50
CA GLY A 200 -9.98 -20.50 -7.54
C GLY A 200 -10.51 -20.59 -6.10
N PHE A 201 -11.77 -20.27 -5.92
CA PHE A 201 -12.42 -20.34 -4.61
C PHE A 201 -13.86 -20.81 -4.75
N ASP A 202 -14.35 -21.47 -3.72
CA ASP A 202 -15.70 -22.02 -3.61
C ASP A 202 -16.25 -21.81 -2.21
N GLU A 203 -17.38 -22.48 -1.90
CA GLU A 203 -18.03 -22.41 -0.59
C GLU A 203 -17.20 -23.00 0.57
N ASN A 204 -16.20 -23.84 0.26
CA ASN A 204 -15.31 -24.46 1.27
C ASN A 204 -14.06 -23.61 1.53
N THR A 205 -13.78 -22.63 0.71
CA THR A 205 -12.69 -21.67 0.93
C THR A 205 -13.03 -20.81 2.16
N ASP A 206 -12.06 -20.55 3.00
CA ASP A 206 -12.29 -19.69 4.17
C ASP A 206 -12.76 -18.28 3.77
N PRO A 207 -13.46 -17.55 4.66
CA PRO A 207 -14.05 -16.25 4.31
C PRO A 207 -13.02 -15.24 3.79
N VAL A 208 -11.83 -15.17 4.37
CA VAL A 208 -10.77 -14.25 3.96
C VAL A 208 -10.23 -14.66 2.58
N GLY A 209 -9.96 -15.95 2.39
CA GLY A 209 -9.54 -16.49 1.09
C GLY A 209 -10.56 -16.22 -0.02
N ARG A 210 -11.87 -16.37 0.26
CA ARG A 210 -12.93 -16.01 -0.70
C ARG A 210 -12.93 -14.53 -1.01
N GLU A 211 -12.79 -13.69 -0.02
CA GLU A 211 -12.74 -12.25 -0.17
C GLU A 211 -11.57 -11.83 -1.08
N PHE A 212 -10.35 -12.27 -0.78
CA PHE A 212 -9.18 -12.00 -1.63
C PHE A 212 -9.29 -12.64 -3.02
N GLY A 213 -9.79 -13.87 -3.11
CA GLY A 213 -10.05 -14.55 -4.39
C GLY A 213 -11.03 -13.77 -5.26
N SER A 214 -12.08 -13.21 -4.66
CA SER A 214 -13.10 -12.43 -5.37
C SER A 214 -12.52 -11.19 -6.06
N PHE A 215 -11.47 -10.59 -5.51
CA PHE A 215 -10.77 -9.48 -6.13
C PHE A 215 -9.64 -9.97 -7.06
N HIS A 216 -8.63 -10.66 -6.53
CA HIS A 216 -7.39 -10.95 -7.25
C HIS A 216 -7.52 -12.01 -8.34
N SER A 217 -8.51 -12.90 -8.27
CA SER A 217 -8.67 -14.05 -9.19
C SER A 217 -9.86 -13.93 -10.13
N THR A 218 -10.53 -12.78 -10.15
CA THR A 218 -11.66 -12.49 -11.04
C THR A 218 -11.40 -11.22 -11.85
N PRO A 219 -12.19 -10.94 -12.90
CA PRO A 219 -12.07 -9.68 -13.67
C PRO A 219 -12.20 -8.40 -12.83
N ARG A 220 -12.73 -8.50 -11.60
CA ARG A 220 -12.86 -7.38 -10.68
C ARG A 220 -11.51 -6.70 -10.39
N GLY A 221 -10.46 -7.49 -10.16
CA GLY A 221 -9.16 -6.95 -9.75
C GLY A 221 -7.96 -7.72 -10.28
N TYR A 222 -8.17 -8.76 -11.11
CA TYR A 222 -7.08 -9.55 -11.65
C TYR A 222 -6.10 -8.70 -12.46
N HIS A 223 -4.80 -8.85 -12.15
CA HIS A 223 -3.72 -8.29 -12.95
C HIS A 223 -2.55 -9.29 -13.04
N PRO A 224 -1.95 -9.50 -14.24
CA PRO A 224 -0.91 -10.54 -14.41
C PRO A 224 0.34 -10.31 -13.56
N ASN A 225 0.66 -9.05 -13.24
CA ASN A 225 1.81 -8.70 -12.41
C ASN A 225 1.50 -8.67 -10.89
N SER A 226 0.23 -8.85 -10.50
CA SER A 226 -0.19 -8.99 -9.10
C SER A 226 -0.38 -10.47 -8.78
N ILE A 227 0.74 -11.20 -8.63
CA ILE A 227 0.73 -12.66 -8.46
C ILE A 227 0.36 -13.12 -7.05
N THR A 228 0.18 -12.19 -6.11
CA THR A 228 -0.12 -12.43 -4.70
C THR A 228 0.86 -13.37 -3.97
N GLN A 229 2.10 -13.41 -4.44
CA GLN A 229 3.18 -14.21 -3.85
C GLN A 229 4.44 -13.36 -3.70
N PHE A 230 5.21 -13.69 -2.67
CA PHE A 230 6.55 -13.16 -2.46
C PHE A 230 7.55 -14.31 -2.25
N THR A 231 8.83 -14.00 -2.33
CA THR A 231 9.85 -14.99 -1.97
C THR A 231 9.64 -15.44 -0.52
N LEU A 232 9.68 -16.74 -0.28
CA LEU A 232 9.31 -17.36 1.00
C LEU A 232 10.11 -16.79 2.17
N THR A 233 11.43 -16.62 1.97
CA THR A 233 12.36 -16.12 3.00
C THR A 233 12.24 -14.63 3.27
N SER A 234 11.48 -13.86 2.47
CA SER A 234 11.20 -12.44 2.72
C SER A 234 10.52 -12.18 4.06
N SER A 235 9.71 -13.13 4.56
CA SER A 235 9.01 -13.02 5.84
C SER A 235 9.96 -12.81 7.03
N MET A 236 11.19 -13.32 6.96
CA MET A 236 12.19 -13.15 8.03
C MET A 236 12.54 -11.67 8.26
N ALA A 237 12.63 -10.86 7.19
CA ALA A 237 12.93 -9.44 7.30
C ALA A 237 11.80 -8.70 8.05
N PHE A 238 10.54 -9.05 7.77
CA PHE A 238 9.39 -8.46 8.44
C PHE A 238 9.32 -8.81 9.93
N MET A 239 9.68 -10.03 10.32
CA MET A 239 9.68 -10.45 11.71
C MET A 239 10.64 -9.63 12.59
N ASN A 240 11.64 -9.01 12.00
CA ASN A 240 12.66 -8.22 12.71
C ASN A 240 12.59 -6.72 12.38
N PHE A 241 11.51 -6.25 11.75
CA PHE A 241 11.33 -4.85 11.38
C PHE A 241 9.94 -4.35 11.79
N PRO A 242 9.75 -3.94 13.06
CA PRO A 242 8.46 -3.45 13.52
C PRO A 242 8.13 -2.10 12.87
N LEU A 243 7.07 -2.06 12.04
CA LEU A 243 6.73 -0.90 11.20
C LEU A 243 6.25 0.30 12.02
N LEU A 244 5.57 0.10 13.13
CA LEU A 244 4.85 1.16 13.84
C LEU A 244 5.51 1.62 15.14
N THR A 245 6.76 1.20 15.42
CA THR A 245 7.48 1.48 16.68
C THR A 245 7.44 2.95 17.11
N HIS A 246 7.49 3.87 16.15
CA HIS A 246 7.54 5.30 16.43
C HIS A 246 6.32 6.06 15.88
N ILE A 247 5.14 5.39 15.77
CA ILE A 247 3.93 5.99 15.19
C ILE A 247 3.56 7.32 15.86
N LYS A 248 3.82 7.48 17.16
CA LYS A 248 3.60 8.73 17.90
C LYS A 248 4.42 9.91 17.35
N SER A 249 5.56 9.64 16.70
CA SER A 249 6.43 10.70 16.16
C SER A 249 5.88 11.35 14.87
N ILE A 250 4.81 10.78 14.29
CA ILE A 250 4.11 11.41 13.16
C ILE A 250 3.47 12.72 13.60
N SER A 251 2.97 12.79 14.84
CA SER A 251 2.43 14.04 15.40
C SER A 251 3.44 15.20 15.27
N PRO A 252 3.00 16.44 14.99
CA PRO A 252 1.60 16.92 14.92
C PRO A 252 0.97 16.78 13.52
N ARG A 253 1.52 15.94 12.62
CA ARG A 253 0.94 15.69 11.31
C ARG A 253 -0.28 14.75 11.45
N PRO A 254 -1.40 15.06 10.77
CA PRO A 254 -2.64 14.31 10.95
C PRO A 254 -2.59 12.94 10.31
N ILE A 255 -3.27 11.97 10.95
CA ILE A 255 -3.48 10.62 10.44
C ILE A 255 -4.97 10.32 10.35
N LEU A 256 -5.43 9.83 9.19
CA LEU A 256 -6.77 9.28 8.99
C LEU A 256 -6.68 7.77 8.76
N PHE A 257 -7.24 6.99 9.67
CA PHE A 257 -7.39 5.54 9.50
C PHE A 257 -8.77 5.24 8.93
N ILE A 258 -8.84 4.54 7.78
CA ILE A 258 -10.10 4.09 7.18
C ILE A 258 -10.10 2.56 7.18
N ALA A 259 -11.15 1.96 7.71
CA ALA A 259 -11.32 0.51 7.71
C ALA A 259 -12.79 0.15 7.41
N GLY A 260 -13.01 -0.98 6.76
CA GLY A 260 -14.34 -1.53 6.66
C GLY A 260 -14.81 -2.03 8.04
N GLU A 261 -16.07 -1.78 8.37
CA GLU A 261 -16.65 -2.21 9.66
C GLU A 261 -16.61 -3.73 9.82
N GLU A 262 -16.77 -4.48 8.72
CA GLU A 262 -16.76 -5.94 8.68
C GLU A 262 -15.40 -6.53 8.21
N ALA A 263 -14.39 -5.68 8.00
CA ALA A 263 -13.08 -6.13 7.52
C ALA A 263 -12.34 -6.97 8.58
N PHE A 264 -11.84 -8.14 8.20
CA PHE A 264 -11.00 -8.98 9.07
C PHE A 264 -9.76 -8.25 9.60
N SER A 265 -9.29 -7.24 8.86
CA SER A 265 -8.10 -6.45 9.18
C SER A 265 -8.39 -5.20 10.02
N ARG A 266 -9.66 -4.97 10.41
CA ARG A 266 -10.08 -3.76 11.12
C ARG A 266 -9.24 -3.50 12.37
N TYR A 267 -8.89 -4.54 13.12
CA TYR A 267 -8.12 -4.44 14.35
C TYR A 267 -6.73 -3.78 14.17
N PHE A 268 -6.11 -3.92 12.98
CA PHE A 268 -4.83 -3.22 12.71
C PHE A 268 -5.01 -1.70 12.70
N SER A 269 -6.11 -1.22 12.12
CA SER A 269 -6.41 0.21 12.10
C SER A 269 -6.79 0.74 13.48
N GLU A 270 -7.55 -0.03 14.26
CA GLU A 270 -7.96 0.33 15.62
C GLU A 270 -6.75 0.41 16.56
N ASP A 271 -5.90 -0.62 16.56
CA ASP A 271 -4.71 -0.66 17.41
C ASP A 271 -3.71 0.44 17.02
N ALA A 272 -3.48 0.67 15.72
CA ALA A 272 -2.61 1.75 15.26
C ALA A 272 -3.19 3.14 15.59
N TYR A 273 -4.52 3.30 15.52
CA TYR A 273 -5.18 4.51 15.97
C TYR A 273 -4.96 4.72 17.48
N ASP A 274 -5.14 3.69 18.29
CA ASP A 274 -4.95 3.81 19.76
C ASP A 274 -3.52 4.19 20.12
N GLU A 275 -2.53 3.64 19.41
CA GLU A 275 -1.12 3.94 19.64
C GLU A 275 -0.66 5.31 19.10
N ALA A 276 -1.29 5.82 18.03
CA ALA A 276 -0.89 7.09 17.42
C ALA A 276 -1.18 8.29 18.34
N ALA A 277 -0.36 9.35 18.23
CA ALA A 277 -0.64 10.62 18.89
C ALA A 277 -1.54 11.52 18.02
N GLU A 278 -2.19 12.50 18.66
CA GLU A 278 -3.03 13.50 17.98
C GLU A 278 -2.22 14.41 17.03
N PRO A 279 -2.84 14.90 15.95
CA PRO A 279 -4.24 14.69 15.55
C PRO A 279 -4.43 13.39 14.77
N LYS A 280 -5.44 12.63 15.12
CA LYS A 280 -5.78 11.35 14.47
C LYS A 280 -7.30 11.18 14.35
N GLU A 281 -7.72 10.41 13.34
CA GLU A 281 -9.12 10.10 13.13
C GLU A 281 -9.26 8.65 12.67
N LEU A 282 -10.28 7.94 13.18
CA LEU A 282 -10.68 6.61 12.72
C LEU A 282 -12.06 6.71 12.05
N HIS A 283 -12.13 6.29 10.79
CA HIS A 283 -13.37 6.24 10.01
C HIS A 283 -13.70 4.79 9.64
N LEU A 284 -14.73 4.24 10.26
CA LEU A 284 -15.25 2.92 9.91
C LEU A 284 -16.31 3.06 8.82
N VAL A 285 -16.13 2.30 7.73
CA VAL A 285 -17.06 2.28 6.60
C VAL A 285 -18.13 1.23 6.87
N PRO A 286 -19.40 1.63 7.07
CA PRO A 286 -20.48 0.70 7.44
C PRO A 286 -20.64 -0.42 6.42
N GLY A 287 -20.69 -1.67 6.87
CA GLY A 287 -20.87 -2.86 6.04
C GLY A 287 -19.74 -3.13 5.04
N GLY A 288 -18.67 -2.36 5.06
CA GLY A 288 -17.51 -2.55 4.19
C GLY A 288 -16.59 -3.68 4.65
N ASN A 289 -16.15 -4.51 3.72
CA ASN A 289 -15.08 -5.50 3.90
C ASN A 289 -13.70 -4.92 3.56
N HIS A 290 -12.65 -5.75 3.69
CA HIS A 290 -11.29 -5.32 3.41
C HIS A 290 -11.06 -4.94 1.94
N VAL A 291 -11.42 -5.83 1.01
CA VAL A 291 -11.21 -5.60 -0.44
C VAL A 291 -12.24 -4.66 -1.07
N ASP A 292 -13.35 -4.36 -0.39
CA ASP A 292 -14.29 -3.34 -0.87
C ASP A 292 -13.65 -1.95 -0.90
N LEU A 293 -12.67 -1.71 -0.04
CA LEU A 293 -11.87 -0.49 -0.05
C LEU A 293 -10.76 -0.47 -1.12
N TYR A 294 -10.68 -1.49 -1.98
CA TYR A 294 -9.72 -1.48 -3.08
C TYR A 294 -10.28 -0.83 -4.35
N ASP A 295 -11.54 -1.15 -4.70
CA ASP A 295 -12.10 -0.81 -6.01
C ASP A 295 -13.55 -0.30 -6.00
N ARG A 296 -14.29 -0.54 -4.92
CA ARG A 296 -15.69 -0.13 -4.85
C ARG A 296 -15.81 1.37 -4.58
N THR A 297 -15.89 2.14 -5.65
CA THR A 297 -15.97 3.62 -5.57
C THR A 297 -17.26 4.12 -4.90
N ASP A 298 -18.27 3.27 -4.80
CA ASP A 298 -19.51 3.50 -4.06
C ASP A 298 -19.37 3.26 -2.53
N VAL A 299 -18.31 2.56 -2.12
CA VAL A 299 -18.01 2.22 -0.71
C VAL A 299 -16.84 3.06 -0.17
N ILE A 300 -15.82 3.28 -1.00
CA ILE A 300 -14.64 4.06 -0.61
C ILE A 300 -15.05 5.50 -0.27
N PRO A 301 -14.75 6.02 0.94
CA PRO A 301 -15.19 7.35 1.37
C PRO A 301 -14.33 8.47 0.77
N PHE A 302 -14.40 8.64 -0.56
CA PHE A 302 -13.60 9.65 -1.28
C PHE A 302 -13.88 11.08 -0.82
N ASP A 303 -15.11 11.39 -0.41
CA ASP A 303 -15.43 12.72 0.10
C ASP A 303 -14.74 12.99 1.44
N LYS A 304 -14.65 11.98 2.30
CA LYS A 304 -13.90 12.05 3.56
C LYS A 304 -12.39 12.23 3.32
N LEU A 305 -11.83 11.48 2.38
CA LEU A 305 -10.44 11.66 1.96
C LEU A 305 -10.17 13.06 1.40
N THR A 306 -11.08 13.56 0.57
CA THR A 306 -10.99 14.91 -0.01
C THR A 306 -11.02 15.98 1.07
N GLU A 307 -11.98 15.89 1.99
CA GLU A 307 -12.08 16.81 3.14
C GLU A 307 -10.79 16.80 3.97
N PHE A 308 -10.30 15.60 4.31
CA PHE A 308 -9.09 15.42 5.09
C PHE A 308 -7.86 16.06 4.45
N PHE A 309 -7.59 15.77 3.16
CA PHE A 309 -6.43 16.33 2.48
C PHE A 309 -6.59 17.82 2.16
N THR A 310 -7.78 18.27 1.80
CA THR A 310 -8.01 19.72 1.57
C THR A 310 -7.75 20.53 2.83
N LYS A 311 -8.21 20.04 3.99
CA LYS A 311 -7.99 20.70 5.27
C LYS A 311 -6.51 20.71 5.70
N ASN A 312 -5.81 19.62 5.49
CA ASN A 312 -4.50 19.39 6.09
C ASN A 312 -3.32 19.66 5.12
N LEU A 313 -3.61 19.88 3.84
CA LEU A 313 -2.65 20.33 2.82
C LEU A 313 -3.00 21.74 2.29
N ALA A 314 -3.71 22.56 3.08
CA ALA A 314 -4.10 23.93 2.73
C ALA A 314 -2.90 24.91 2.76
#